data_84862dfb0e6a1885aa64cb5681639ee2
#
_entry.id   84862dfb0e6a1885aa64cb5681639ee2
#
_cell.length_a   1.000
_cell.length_b   1.000
_cell.length_c   1.000
_cell.angle_alpha   90.00
_cell.angle_beta   90.00
_cell.angle_gamma   90.00
#
_symmetry.space_group_name_H-M   'P 1'
#
loop_
_entity.id
_entity.type
_entity.pdbx_description
1 polymer ?
#
loop_
_entity_poly.entity_id
_entity_poly.type
_entity_poly.pdbx_seq_one_letter_code
_entity_poly.pdbx_strand_id
1 'polypeptide(L)'
;MRTGLITKKXGMSSIFSSDGRHIPVTVLKLDSCKVVGHRTIXKDGYSAVQVGAGKAKVKNVSKPLRESYAKVKIEPKRILAEFRVGXNGFVDVGSELTAEHFAIGQKVXVTGTSKGKGFAGGMKRXGFKGLRASHGVSINHRSLGSTGQCQDPGKVFKGKKMAGHMGDVRVTKQNLEVXSTDVDRGLIMVKGAVPGSKGGYIFISDAIKDSLNGSIVVPGEETQKADTVVNDSHGSHESHEKDQGAKQPEKSSNDKGGGEKE
;
A
#
# COMPACT_ATOMS: atom_id res chain seq x y z
N MET A 1 6.03 -7.97 3.96
CA MET A 1 5.25 -6.73 4.17
C MET A 1 5.81 -5.99 5.38
N ARG A 2 6.06 -4.69 5.24
CA ARG A 2 6.48 -3.79 6.32
C ARG A 2 5.33 -2.89 6.75
N THR A 3 5.49 -2.11 7.80
CA THR A 3 4.46 -1.20 8.30
C THR A 3 4.14 -0.11 7.27
N GLY A 4 2.94 0.44 7.33
CA GLY A 4 2.56 1.60 6.54
C GLY A 4 2.59 2.88 7.37
N LEU A 5 2.23 4.00 6.74
CA LEU A 5 2.18 5.31 7.36
C LEU A 5 0.75 5.86 7.40
N ILE A 6 0.47 6.67 8.43
CA ILE A 6 -0.77 7.45 8.52
C ILE A 6 -0.40 8.91 8.23
N THR A 7 -1.00 9.47 7.17
CA THR A 7 -0.74 10.84 6.70
C THR A 7 -2.03 11.63 6.65
N LYS A 8 -1.91 12.94 6.43
CA LYS A 8 -3.02 13.87 6.28
C LYS A 8 -2.93 14.54 4.91
N LYS A 9 -4.01 14.56 4.14
CA LYS A 9 -4.03 15.15 2.81
C LYS A 9 -3.98 16.69 2.89
N UNK A 10 -2.89 17.17 2.37
CA UNK A 10 -2.74 18.41 2.35
C UNK A 10 -3.41 19.00 1.33
N GLY A 11 -3.32 18.62 0.10
CA GLY A 11 -3.94 19.13 -1.11
C GLY A 11 -3.31 18.54 -2.38
N MET A 12 -3.48 19.22 -3.49
CA MET A 12 -2.83 18.84 -4.75
C MET A 12 -1.98 20.01 -5.27
N SER A 13 -0.91 19.66 -5.95
CA SER A 13 0.00 20.59 -6.61
C SER A 13 0.50 19.92 -7.89
N SER A 14 1.52 20.46 -8.48
CA SER A 14 2.19 19.89 -9.65
C SER A 14 3.70 20.08 -9.53
N ILE A 15 4.43 19.18 -10.16
CA ILE A 15 5.89 19.20 -10.22
C ILE A 15 6.28 19.03 -11.68
N PHE A 16 7.35 19.72 -12.10
CA PHE A 16 7.97 19.50 -13.39
C PHE A 16 9.04 18.42 -13.26
N SER A 17 8.99 17.45 -14.14
CA SER A 17 10.05 16.46 -14.30
C SER A 17 11.24 17.08 -15.02
N SER A 18 12.42 16.46 -14.89
CA SER A 18 13.61 16.80 -15.68
C SER A 18 13.34 16.81 -17.19
N ASP A 19 12.41 15.95 -17.65
CA ASP A 19 12.00 15.86 -19.07
C ASP A 19 11.02 16.99 -19.48
N GLY A 20 10.73 17.95 -18.62
CA GLY A 20 9.76 19.02 -18.88
C GLY A 20 8.29 18.60 -18.72
N ARG A 21 8.00 17.38 -18.31
CA ARG A 21 6.62 16.89 -18.13
C ARG A 21 5.99 17.49 -16.87
N HIS A 22 4.77 17.96 -16.97
CA HIS A 22 3.98 18.50 -15.87
C HIS A 22 3.23 17.36 -15.16
N ILE A 23 3.66 17.02 -13.95
CA ILE A 23 3.14 15.88 -13.21
C ILE A 23 2.24 16.36 -12.06
N PRO A 24 0.92 16.01 -12.07
CA PRO A 24 0.05 16.35 -10.95
C PRO A 24 0.38 15.47 -9.73
N VAL A 25 0.50 16.10 -8.56
CA VAL A 25 0.83 15.38 -7.32
C VAL A 25 -0.16 15.73 -6.21
N THR A 26 -0.42 14.77 -5.35
CA THR A 26 -1.11 14.98 -4.07
C THR A 26 -0.06 15.06 -2.97
N VAL A 27 -0.15 16.12 -2.16
CA VAL A 27 0.76 16.35 -1.03
C VAL A 27 0.12 15.76 0.23
N LEU A 28 0.84 14.83 0.85
CA LEU A 28 0.45 14.14 2.08
C LEU A 28 1.45 14.51 3.18
N LYS A 29 0.95 14.95 4.33
CA LYS A 29 1.76 15.37 5.48
C LYS A 29 1.70 14.31 6.58
N LEU A 30 2.84 13.92 7.11
CA LEU A 30 2.95 13.15 8.33
C LEU A 30 2.64 14.06 9.52
N ASP A 31 1.86 13.58 10.46
CA ASP A 31 1.46 14.30 11.66
C ASP A 31 1.83 13.46 12.87
N SER A 32 3.12 13.50 13.26
CA SER A 32 3.66 12.79 14.44
C SER A 32 3.26 11.30 14.44
N CYS A 33 3.67 10.59 13.40
CA CYS A 33 3.36 9.18 13.19
C CYS A 33 4.30 8.32 14.05
N LYS A 34 3.75 7.60 15.06
CA LYS A 34 4.55 6.78 16.01
C LYS A 34 3.97 5.38 16.14
N VAL A 35 4.85 4.42 16.39
CA VAL A 35 4.46 3.04 16.70
C VAL A 35 3.95 3.00 18.15
N VAL A 36 2.72 2.56 18.34
CA VAL A 36 2.05 2.53 19.64
C VAL A 36 2.07 1.13 20.26
N GLY A 37 2.11 0.09 19.45
CA GLY A 37 2.11 -1.28 19.95
C GLY A 37 2.22 -2.31 18.84
N HIS A 38 2.35 -3.54 19.27
CA HIS A 38 2.45 -4.71 18.38
C HIS A 38 1.29 -5.67 18.62
N ARG A 39 0.86 -6.33 17.56
CA ARG A 39 0.01 -7.51 17.61
C ARG A 39 0.87 -8.71 17.24
N THR A 40 0.83 -9.77 18.07
CA THR A 40 1.63 -10.97 17.86
C THR A 40 0.76 -12.20 17.71
N ILE A 41 1.26 -13.17 17.01
CA ILE A 41 0.51 -14.42 16.79
C ILE A 41 0.10 -15.08 18.12
N UNK A 42 0.93 -14.91 18.95
CA UNK A 42 0.78 -15.43 20.12
C UNK A 42 -0.31 -14.96 20.91
N LYS A 43 -0.50 -13.76 21.01
CA LYS A 43 -1.53 -13.12 21.83
C LYS A 43 -2.81 -12.81 21.06
N ASP A 44 -2.65 -12.35 19.85
CA ASP A 44 -3.73 -11.74 19.05
C ASP A 44 -4.14 -12.61 17.84
N GLY A 45 -3.40 -13.67 17.53
CA GLY A 45 -3.65 -14.56 16.40
C GLY A 45 -3.19 -14.03 15.05
N TYR A 46 -2.49 -12.87 15.03
CA TYR A 46 -1.93 -12.28 13.79
C TYR A 46 -0.80 -11.31 14.12
N SER A 47 0.04 -11.03 13.12
CA SER A 47 1.16 -10.09 13.26
C SER A 47 0.80 -8.73 12.65
N ALA A 48 0.91 -7.66 13.44
CA ALA A 48 0.66 -6.30 12.97
C ALA A 48 1.38 -5.28 13.84
N VAL A 49 1.69 -4.13 13.26
CA VAL A 49 2.20 -2.96 13.97
C VAL A 49 1.05 -1.96 14.10
N GLN A 50 0.78 -1.52 15.32
CA GLN A 50 -0.22 -0.49 15.60
C GLN A 50 0.46 0.88 15.56
N VAL A 51 0.03 1.72 14.63
CA VAL A 51 0.60 3.05 14.39
C VAL A 51 -0.44 4.11 14.77
N GLY A 52 0.03 5.17 15.41
CA GLY A 52 -0.80 6.31 15.79
C GLY A 52 -0.33 7.62 15.17
N ALA A 53 -1.27 8.48 14.77
CA ALA A 53 -0.95 9.78 14.18
C ALA A 53 -1.85 10.90 14.75
N GLY A 54 -1.31 12.12 14.72
CA GLY A 54 -1.97 13.32 15.19
C GLY A 54 -2.07 13.37 16.73
N LYS A 55 -2.06 14.55 17.31
CA LYS A 55 -2.21 14.72 18.77
C LYS A 55 -3.70 14.78 19.14
N ALA A 56 -4.08 14.06 20.18
CA ALA A 56 -5.42 14.13 20.78
C ALA A 56 -5.36 14.87 22.13
N LYS A 57 -6.37 15.69 22.41
CA LYS A 57 -6.51 16.32 23.72
C LYS A 57 -6.83 15.23 24.75
N VAL A 58 -6.09 15.18 25.84
CA VAL A 58 -6.22 14.16 26.91
C VAL A 58 -7.66 14.03 27.40
N LYS A 59 -8.37 15.15 27.55
CA LYS A 59 -9.77 15.17 28.02
C LYS A 59 -10.74 14.44 27.08
N ASN A 60 -10.38 14.29 25.81
CA ASN A 60 -11.23 13.63 24.78
C ASN A 60 -10.90 12.14 24.62
N VAL A 61 -9.95 11.62 25.40
CA VAL A 61 -9.50 10.22 25.32
C VAL A 61 -10.01 9.45 26.53
N SER A 62 -10.64 8.31 26.32
CA SER A 62 -11.17 7.46 27.39
C SER A 62 -10.06 6.93 28.30
N LYS A 63 -10.39 6.63 29.57
CA LYS A 63 -9.43 6.16 30.56
C LYS A 63 -8.62 4.94 30.10
N PRO A 64 -9.25 3.86 29.55
CA PRO A 64 -8.46 2.70 29.08
C PRO A 64 -7.41 3.04 28.04
N LEU A 65 -7.76 3.91 27.07
CA LEU A 65 -6.81 4.35 26.03
C LEU A 65 -5.69 5.22 26.62
N ARG A 66 -6.02 6.10 27.58
CA ARG A 66 -5.00 6.93 28.25
C ARG A 66 -3.97 6.05 28.97
N GLU A 67 -4.45 5.03 29.68
CA GLU A 67 -3.58 4.09 30.40
C GLU A 67 -2.71 3.27 29.43
N SER A 68 -3.28 2.87 28.29
CA SER A 68 -2.53 2.16 27.24
C SER A 68 -1.38 3.02 26.70
N TYR A 69 -1.63 4.31 26.41
CA TYR A 69 -0.59 5.26 25.99
C TYR A 69 0.45 5.51 27.08
N ALA A 70 0.01 5.60 28.35
CA ALA A 70 0.91 5.82 29.50
C ALA A 70 1.90 4.66 29.67
N LYS A 71 1.45 3.42 29.49
CA LYS A 71 2.31 2.22 29.55
C LYS A 71 3.48 2.27 28.55
N VAL A 72 3.23 2.84 27.39
CA VAL A 72 4.22 2.97 26.30
C VAL A 72 4.92 4.34 26.29
N LYS A 73 4.59 5.21 27.22
CA LYS A 73 5.13 6.57 27.37
C LYS A 73 4.95 7.42 26.10
N ILE A 74 3.78 7.31 25.44
CA ILE A 74 3.45 8.05 24.21
C ILE A 74 2.28 8.99 24.49
N GLU A 75 2.30 10.18 23.90
CA GLU A 75 1.16 11.10 23.91
C GLU A 75 -0.05 10.50 23.20
N PRO A 76 -1.27 10.72 23.70
CA PRO A 76 -2.48 10.22 23.03
C PRO A 76 -2.57 10.64 21.58
N LYS A 77 -2.86 9.69 20.72
CA LYS A 77 -2.97 9.89 19.27
C LYS A 77 -4.44 10.02 18.86
N ARG A 78 -4.67 10.83 17.82
CA ARG A 78 -6.01 11.12 17.30
C ARG A 78 -6.58 9.94 16.51
N ILE A 79 -5.73 9.26 15.76
CA ILE A 79 -6.13 8.10 14.99
C ILE A 79 -5.13 6.96 15.21
N LEU A 80 -5.65 5.76 15.28
CA LEU A 80 -4.88 4.52 15.36
C LEU A 80 -5.25 3.64 14.18
N ALA A 81 -4.25 2.96 13.63
CA ALA A 81 -4.46 1.96 12.60
C ALA A 81 -3.44 0.83 12.75
N GLU A 82 -3.83 -0.34 12.33
CA GLU A 82 -2.96 -1.52 12.32
C GLU A 82 -2.55 -1.84 10.90
N PHE A 83 -1.26 -2.08 10.73
CA PHE A 83 -0.70 -2.54 9.46
C PHE A 83 -0.17 -3.95 9.67
N ARG A 84 -0.67 -4.90 8.89
CA ARG A 84 -0.18 -6.28 8.93
C ARG A 84 1.26 -6.32 8.40
N VAL A 85 2.14 -7.06 9.14
CA VAL A 85 3.56 -7.14 8.82
C VAL A 85 4.02 -8.60 8.78
N GLY A 86 5.13 -8.83 8.04
CA GLY A 86 5.81 -10.11 8.07
C GLY A 86 6.61 -10.30 9.37
N UNK A 87 7.08 -11.24 9.48
CA UNK A 87 7.76 -11.53 10.62
C UNK A 87 8.83 -10.63 10.95
N ASN A 88 9.63 -10.21 9.91
CA ASN A 88 10.76 -9.30 10.09
C ASN A 88 10.37 -7.81 9.98
N GLY A 89 9.08 -7.50 9.90
CA GLY A 89 8.58 -6.14 9.69
C GLY A 89 8.19 -5.38 10.96
N PHE A 90 8.57 -5.85 12.13
CA PHE A 90 8.28 -5.16 13.39
C PHE A 90 9.26 -4.00 13.59
N VAL A 91 8.71 -2.86 13.99
CA VAL A 91 9.44 -1.62 14.30
C VAL A 91 9.20 -1.32 15.78
N ASP A 92 10.22 -0.94 16.51
CA ASP A 92 10.15 -0.76 17.96
C ASP A 92 9.04 0.19 18.40
N VAL A 93 8.39 -0.16 19.51
CA VAL A 93 7.32 0.65 20.12
C VAL A 93 7.92 1.97 20.60
N GLY A 94 7.27 3.07 20.26
CA GLY A 94 7.74 4.43 20.55
C GLY A 94 8.51 5.09 19.42
N SER A 95 9.02 4.33 18.46
CA SER A 95 9.77 4.89 17.34
C SER A 95 8.88 5.77 16.46
N GLU A 96 9.48 6.81 15.90
CA GLU A 96 8.80 7.73 15.00
C GLU A 96 9.05 7.31 13.55
N LEU A 97 7.97 7.29 12.78
CA LEU A 97 8.04 6.94 11.35
C LEU A 97 8.13 8.23 10.54
N THR A 98 9.15 8.35 9.71
CA THR A 98 9.46 9.54 8.90
C THR A 98 9.04 9.35 7.43
N ALA A 99 9.19 10.40 6.64
CA ALA A 99 8.87 10.37 5.20
C ALA A 99 9.84 9.50 4.40
N GLU A 100 11.03 9.22 4.94
CA GLU A 100 12.05 8.34 4.35
C GLU A 100 11.59 6.88 4.21
N HIS A 101 10.52 6.51 4.95
CA HIS A 101 9.95 5.16 4.91
C HIS A 101 9.65 4.70 3.48
N PHE A 102 9.25 5.61 2.61
CA PHE A 102 8.97 5.31 1.19
C PHE A 102 10.01 5.96 0.29
N ALA A 103 10.65 5.14 -0.53
CA ALA A 103 11.65 5.60 -1.51
C ALA A 103 10.98 6.34 -2.68
N ILE A 104 11.71 7.27 -3.27
CA ILE A 104 11.28 7.96 -4.50
C ILE A 104 11.20 6.92 -5.63
N GLY A 105 10.13 6.98 -6.43
CA GLY A 105 9.85 6.01 -7.49
C GLY A 105 9.09 4.78 -7.02
N GLN A 106 9.02 4.54 -5.71
CA GLN A 106 8.30 3.39 -5.15
C GLN A 106 6.79 3.51 -5.42
N LYS A 107 6.13 2.37 -5.69
CA LYS A 107 4.68 2.31 -5.82
C LYS A 107 4.02 1.95 -4.48
N VAL A 108 2.97 2.67 -4.20
CA VAL A 108 2.26 2.57 -2.91
C VAL A 108 0.74 2.40 -3.09
N UNK A 109 -0.11 1.82 -2.15
CA UNK A 109 -1.34 1.72 -2.03
C UNK A 109 -1.79 2.71 -1.21
N VAL A 110 -2.69 3.58 -1.55
CA VAL A 110 -3.16 4.72 -0.78
C VAL A 110 -4.64 4.55 -0.46
N THR A 111 -5.00 4.51 0.80
CA THR A 111 -6.37 4.26 1.27
C THR A 111 -6.89 5.46 2.05
N GLY A 112 -8.08 5.91 1.71
CA GLY A 112 -8.74 7.01 2.42
C GLY A 112 -10.25 6.91 2.36
N THR A 113 -10.93 7.72 3.15
CA THR A 113 -12.39 7.84 3.10
C THR A 113 -12.78 8.83 2.01
N SER A 114 -13.55 8.40 1.05
CA SER A 114 -13.99 9.24 -0.09
C SER A 114 -14.90 10.37 0.38
N LYS A 115 -15.00 11.44 -0.40
CA LYS A 115 -15.91 12.55 -0.09
C LYS A 115 -17.36 12.06 -0.09
N GLY A 116 -18.11 12.36 0.95
CA GLY A 116 -19.53 12.05 1.05
C GLY A 116 -20.34 12.85 0.02
N LYS A 117 -21.34 12.22 -0.56
CA LYS A 117 -22.25 12.82 -1.55
C LYS A 117 -23.72 12.66 -1.13
N GLY A 118 -23.95 12.20 0.11
CA GLY A 118 -25.27 12.00 0.67
C GLY A 118 -26.07 10.92 -0.05
N PHE A 119 -27.39 11.01 0.00
CA PHE A 119 -28.27 10.12 -0.74
C PHE A 119 -28.25 10.54 -2.22
N ALA A 120 -27.98 9.60 -3.10
CA ALA A 120 -27.84 9.86 -4.54
C ALA A 120 -28.79 8.95 -5.33
N GLY A 121 -29.46 9.53 -6.30
CA GLY A 121 -30.34 8.81 -7.22
C GLY A 121 -29.57 7.86 -8.15
N GLY A 122 -30.30 6.99 -8.84
CA GLY A 122 -29.74 5.99 -9.74
C GLY A 122 -28.84 6.57 -10.83
N MET A 123 -29.15 7.74 -11.34
CA MET A 123 -28.34 8.41 -12.36
C MET A 123 -26.95 8.78 -11.83
N LYS A 124 -26.89 9.43 -10.66
CA LYS A 124 -25.64 9.88 -10.06
C LYS A 124 -24.81 8.71 -9.48
N ARG A 125 -25.47 7.78 -8.85
CA ARG A 125 -24.83 6.66 -8.15
C ARG A 125 -24.50 5.48 -9.03
N UNK A 126 -25.46 5.18 -9.82
CA UNK A 126 -25.34 4.15 -10.50
C UNK A 126 -25.18 4.41 -11.85
N GLY A 127 -25.06 5.55 -12.53
CA GLY A 127 -24.89 5.89 -13.93
C GLY A 127 -26.04 5.54 -14.86
N PHE A 128 -27.23 5.45 -14.32
CA PHE A 128 -28.43 5.16 -15.12
C PHE A 128 -28.75 6.34 -16.06
N LYS A 129 -29.24 6.03 -17.23
CA LYS A 129 -29.55 7.04 -18.27
C LYS A 129 -30.79 7.86 -17.95
N GLY A 130 -31.73 7.29 -17.20
CA GLY A 130 -33.05 7.92 -16.95
C GLY A 130 -34.01 7.67 -18.11
N LEU A 131 -35.09 8.43 -18.13
CA LEU A 131 -36.12 8.40 -19.18
C LEU A 131 -36.03 9.64 -20.07
N ARG A 132 -36.73 9.62 -21.19
CA ARG A 132 -36.79 10.74 -22.16
C ARG A 132 -37.24 12.03 -21.51
N ALA A 133 -36.79 13.17 -22.00
CA ALA A 133 -37.21 14.51 -21.53
C ALA A 133 -38.56 14.92 -22.10
N SER A 134 -38.98 14.29 -23.20
CA SER A 134 -40.23 14.57 -23.91
C SER A 134 -40.89 13.27 -24.37
N HIS A 135 -41.76 13.31 -25.38
CA HIS A 135 -42.52 12.17 -25.91
C HIS A 135 -43.42 11.52 -24.83
N GLY A 136 -44.21 12.33 -24.15
CA GLY A 136 -45.22 11.89 -23.18
C GLY A 136 -44.71 11.57 -21.80
N VAL A 137 -43.38 11.64 -21.55
CA VAL A 137 -42.84 11.40 -20.20
C VAL A 137 -43.11 12.61 -19.31
N SER A 138 -43.84 12.40 -18.22
CA SER A 138 -44.12 13.40 -17.21
C SER A 138 -43.42 13.00 -15.89
N ILE A 139 -42.84 13.91 -15.15
CA ILE A 139 -42.18 13.82 -13.83
C ILE A 139 -41.16 12.69 -13.64
N ASN A 140 -41.20 11.58 -14.36
CA ASN A 140 -40.34 10.38 -14.15
C ASN A 140 -39.01 10.41 -14.88
N HIS A 141 -38.51 11.61 -15.26
CA HIS A 141 -37.28 11.76 -16.07
C HIS A 141 -36.03 11.11 -15.47
N ARG A 142 -35.88 11.12 -14.14
CA ARG A 142 -34.69 10.64 -13.45
C ARG A 142 -34.91 9.34 -12.66
N SER A 143 -36.02 8.64 -12.95
CA SER A 143 -36.35 7.39 -12.25
C SER A 143 -35.48 6.21 -12.67
N LEU A 144 -35.54 5.15 -11.87
CA LEU A 144 -34.74 3.95 -12.02
C LEU A 144 -35.20 3.09 -13.23
N GLY A 145 -36.47 3.18 -13.60
CA GLY A 145 -37.14 2.26 -14.50
C GLY A 145 -37.59 1.01 -13.75
N SER A 146 -37.81 -0.07 -14.45
CA SER A 146 -38.27 -1.32 -13.85
C SER A 146 -37.27 -1.89 -12.83
N THR A 147 -37.77 -2.42 -11.74
CA THR A 147 -36.97 -3.07 -10.70
C THR A 147 -36.97 -4.59 -10.80
N GLY A 148 -37.86 -5.16 -11.63
CA GLY A 148 -37.95 -6.62 -11.81
C GLY A 148 -39.05 -7.02 -12.77
N GLN A 149 -39.28 -8.31 -12.88
CA GLN A 149 -40.35 -8.92 -13.67
C GLN A 149 -41.58 -9.12 -12.76
N CYS A 150 -42.71 -9.42 -13.32
CA CYS A 150 -44.02 -9.49 -12.62
C CYS A 150 -44.08 -10.59 -11.55
N GLN A 151 -45.06 -11.51 -11.65
CA GLN A 151 -45.28 -12.57 -10.68
C GLN A 151 -44.17 -13.62 -10.66
N ASP A 152 -43.43 -13.79 -11.74
CA ASP A 152 -42.26 -14.67 -11.82
C ASP A 152 -41.00 -13.85 -12.15
N PRO A 153 -40.02 -13.73 -11.26
CA PRO A 153 -39.76 -14.47 -10.01
C PRO A 153 -40.44 -13.91 -8.74
N GLY A 154 -41.27 -12.85 -8.86
CA GLY A 154 -42.00 -12.27 -7.72
C GLY A 154 -41.13 -11.55 -6.70
N LYS A 155 -39.90 -11.23 -7.05
CA LYS A 155 -38.92 -10.58 -6.14
C LYS A 155 -37.97 -9.69 -6.90
N VAL A 156 -37.35 -8.74 -6.19
CA VAL A 156 -36.23 -7.96 -6.72
C VAL A 156 -34.93 -8.74 -6.42
N PHE A 157 -34.13 -8.99 -7.44
CA PHE A 157 -32.89 -9.73 -7.30
C PHE A 157 -31.90 -9.01 -6.39
N LYS A 158 -31.12 -9.78 -5.61
CA LYS A 158 -30.05 -9.27 -4.75
C LYS A 158 -29.01 -8.53 -5.63
N GLY A 159 -28.51 -7.42 -5.14
CA GLY A 159 -27.54 -6.62 -5.87
C GLY A 159 -28.14 -5.68 -6.92
N LYS A 160 -29.47 -5.62 -7.07
CA LYS A 160 -30.13 -4.66 -7.98
C LYS A 160 -29.70 -3.23 -7.64
N LYS A 161 -29.16 -2.52 -8.63
CA LYS A 161 -28.67 -1.15 -8.48
C LYS A 161 -29.82 -0.19 -8.21
N MET A 162 -29.77 0.52 -7.10
CA MET A 162 -30.80 1.47 -6.66
C MET A 162 -30.18 2.74 -6.11
N ALA A 163 -31.01 3.76 -5.87
CA ALA A 163 -30.64 4.97 -5.15
C ALA A 163 -30.16 4.61 -3.74
N GLY A 164 -29.31 5.42 -3.16
CA GLY A 164 -28.80 5.19 -1.81
C GLY A 164 -27.62 6.08 -1.47
N HIS A 165 -27.00 5.82 -0.34
CA HIS A 165 -25.84 6.56 0.13
C HIS A 165 -24.67 6.44 -0.85
N MET A 166 -24.01 7.55 -1.14
CA MET A 166 -22.86 7.62 -2.05
C MET A 166 -21.72 8.38 -1.39
N GLY A 167 -20.49 7.84 -1.52
CA GLY A 167 -19.33 8.43 -0.87
C GLY A 167 -19.26 8.07 0.62
N ASP A 168 -18.31 8.70 1.33
CA ASP A 168 -17.98 8.44 2.74
C ASP A 168 -17.71 6.94 3.00
N VAL A 169 -17.05 6.31 2.04
CA VAL A 169 -16.65 4.91 2.10
C VAL A 169 -15.14 4.81 1.98
N ARG A 170 -14.56 3.76 2.55
CA ARG A 170 -13.13 3.48 2.44
C ARG A 170 -12.81 3.05 1.00
N VAL A 171 -11.89 3.76 0.37
CA VAL A 171 -11.46 3.51 -1.02
C VAL A 171 -9.94 3.41 -1.05
N THR A 172 -9.43 2.40 -1.72
CA THR A 172 -8.00 2.21 -1.94
C THR A 172 -7.65 2.47 -3.40
N LYS A 173 -6.69 3.35 -3.63
CA LYS A 173 -6.09 3.58 -4.94
C LYS A 173 -4.74 2.85 -4.95
N GLN A 174 -4.61 1.91 -5.88
CA GLN A 174 -3.42 1.04 -5.97
C GLN A 174 -2.37 1.64 -6.90
N ASN A 175 -1.12 1.28 -6.66
CA ASN A 175 0.02 1.52 -7.55
C ASN A 175 0.23 3.00 -7.91
N LEU A 176 0.13 3.88 -6.92
CA LEU A 176 0.50 5.29 -7.07
C LEU A 176 2.00 5.42 -6.82
N GLU A 177 2.67 6.19 -7.66
CA GLU A 177 4.11 6.45 -7.60
C GLU A 177 4.43 7.60 -6.64
N VAL A 178 5.47 7.43 -5.80
CA VAL A 178 5.99 8.50 -4.94
C VAL A 178 6.93 9.39 -5.78
N UNK A 179 6.53 10.57 -5.81
CA UNK A 179 7.09 11.35 -6.59
C UNK A 179 8.14 11.95 -6.06
N SER A 180 8.11 12.46 -4.77
CA SER A 180 9.11 13.17 -3.98
C SER A 180 8.81 13.05 -2.49
N THR A 181 9.82 13.10 -1.66
CA THR A 181 9.68 13.12 -0.20
C THR A 181 10.47 14.30 0.38
N ASP A 182 9.93 14.95 1.40
CA ASP A 182 10.57 16.02 2.15
C ASP A 182 10.56 15.62 3.62
N VAL A 183 11.69 15.22 4.13
CA VAL A 183 11.84 14.68 5.48
C VAL A 183 11.65 15.76 6.55
N ASP A 184 12.23 16.93 6.33
CA ASP A 184 12.20 18.06 7.27
C ASP A 184 10.78 18.54 7.56
N ARG A 185 9.96 18.60 6.52
CA ARG A 185 8.56 19.02 6.62
C ARG A 185 7.60 17.84 6.82
N GLY A 186 8.09 16.62 6.69
CA GLY A 186 7.30 15.39 6.77
C GLY A 186 6.29 15.29 5.63
N LEU A 187 6.70 15.61 4.39
CA LEU A 187 5.81 15.59 3.23
C LEU A 187 6.14 14.42 2.31
N ILE A 188 5.08 13.78 1.81
CA ILE A 188 5.17 12.74 0.78
C ILE A 188 4.31 13.20 -0.39
N MET A 189 4.90 13.28 -1.56
CA MET A 189 4.22 13.69 -2.78
C MET A 189 3.97 12.47 -3.66
N VAL A 190 2.68 12.17 -3.87
CA VAL A 190 2.25 10.98 -4.62
C VAL A 190 1.63 11.43 -5.95
N LYS A 191 2.03 10.81 -7.03
CA LYS A 191 1.57 11.09 -8.39
C LYS A 191 0.07 10.81 -8.53
N GLY A 192 -0.69 11.81 -8.92
CA GLY A 192 -2.10 11.67 -9.22
C GLY A 192 -3.05 11.93 -8.03
N ALA A 193 -4.28 11.48 -8.17
CA ALA A 193 -5.36 11.76 -7.24
C ALA A 193 -5.44 10.72 -6.10
N VAL A 194 -5.63 11.22 -4.89
CA VAL A 194 -5.80 10.43 -3.66
C VAL A 194 -7.24 10.61 -3.14
N PRO A 195 -7.91 9.55 -2.68
CA PRO A 195 -9.29 9.67 -2.18
C PRO A 195 -9.39 10.58 -0.95
N GLY A 196 -10.55 11.17 -0.76
CA GLY A 196 -10.88 11.97 0.43
C GLY A 196 -10.75 13.46 0.24
N SER A 197 -11.23 14.17 1.26
CA SER A 197 -11.21 15.63 1.34
C SER A 197 -9.84 16.13 1.83
N LYS A 198 -9.57 17.42 1.62
CA LYS A 198 -8.45 18.12 2.24
C LYS A 198 -8.59 18.01 3.78
N GLY A 199 -7.52 17.69 4.47
CA GLY A 199 -7.51 17.49 5.91
C GLY A 199 -7.88 16.07 6.36
N GLY A 200 -8.32 15.19 5.46
CA GLY A 200 -8.64 13.80 5.78
C GLY A 200 -7.40 12.94 6.01
N TYR A 201 -7.53 11.92 6.83
CA TYR A 201 -6.45 10.95 7.08
C TYR A 201 -6.37 9.93 5.96
N ILE A 202 -5.15 9.62 5.59
CA ILE A 202 -4.81 8.72 4.48
C ILE A 202 -3.82 7.68 5.01
N PHE A 203 -4.06 6.43 4.67
CA PHE A 203 -3.18 5.31 5.01
C PHE A 203 -2.37 4.94 3.77
N ILE A 204 -1.07 4.89 3.92
CA ILE A 204 -0.15 4.53 2.83
C ILE A 204 0.51 3.20 3.21
N SER A 205 0.55 2.27 2.28
CA SER A 205 1.24 0.98 2.42
C SER A 205 1.92 0.61 1.11
N ASP A 206 2.85 -0.32 1.17
CA ASP A 206 3.54 -0.82 -0.02
C ASP A 206 2.54 -1.40 -1.02
N ALA A 207 2.82 -1.25 -2.30
CA ALA A 207 2.04 -1.85 -3.37
C ALA A 207 2.20 -3.37 -3.36
N ILE A 208 1.08 -4.09 -3.36
CA ILE A 208 1.07 -5.56 -3.33
C ILE A 208 1.36 -6.13 -4.73
N LYS A 209 0.80 -5.50 -5.77
CA LYS A 209 0.87 -5.98 -7.15
C LYS A 209 2.15 -5.58 -7.90
N ASP A 210 2.89 -4.64 -7.35
CA ASP A 210 4.04 -4.05 -8.03
C ASP A 210 5.11 -3.71 -6.99
N SER A 211 5.69 -4.75 -6.41
CA SER A 211 6.79 -4.61 -5.47
C SER A 211 8.08 -4.33 -6.25
N LEU A 212 8.78 -3.29 -5.86
CA LEU A 212 10.12 -3.04 -6.40
C LEU A 212 11.03 -4.21 -6.00
N ASN A 213 11.58 -4.87 -7.01
CA ASN A 213 12.51 -5.98 -6.78
C ASN A 213 13.75 -5.46 -6.05
N GLY A 214 13.91 -5.84 -4.80
CA GLY A 214 15.16 -5.79 -4.08
C GLY A 214 15.58 -4.50 -3.38
N SER A 215 14.80 -3.42 -3.42
CA SER A 215 15.21 -2.16 -2.78
C SER A 215 14.24 -1.70 -1.68
N ILE A 216 13.97 -2.58 -0.73
CA ILE A 216 13.23 -2.19 0.47
C ILE A 216 14.26 -1.81 1.53
N VAL A 217 14.44 -0.52 1.74
CA VAL A 217 15.24 -0.03 2.87
C VAL A 217 14.39 -0.24 4.13
N VAL A 218 14.81 -1.17 4.96
CA VAL A 218 14.24 -1.36 6.30
C VAL A 218 14.90 -0.30 7.19
N PRO A 219 14.13 0.59 7.84
CA PRO A 219 14.74 1.55 8.77
C PRO A 219 15.48 0.79 9.87
N GLY A 220 16.77 1.04 10.03
CA GLY A 220 17.62 0.41 11.05
C GLY A 220 18.70 -0.55 10.55
N GLU A 221 18.73 -0.88 9.28
CA GLU A 221 19.85 -1.61 8.68
C GLU A 221 20.74 -0.64 7.89
N GLU A 222 21.94 -0.42 8.37
CA GLU A 222 22.96 0.30 7.62
C GLU A 222 23.31 -0.49 6.36
N THR A 223 23.03 0.10 5.21
CA THR A 223 23.39 -0.48 3.92
C THR A 223 24.92 -0.50 3.80
N GLN A 224 25.53 -1.67 3.95
CA GLN A 224 26.90 -1.87 3.48
C GLN A 224 26.84 -1.79 1.95
N LYS A 225 27.32 -0.68 1.42
CA LYS A 225 27.53 -0.52 -0.02
C LYS A 225 28.58 -1.54 -0.46
N ALA A 226 28.14 -2.54 -1.19
CA ALA A 226 29.05 -3.41 -1.91
C ALA A 226 29.64 -2.62 -3.07
N ASP A 227 30.88 -2.16 -2.91
CA ASP A 227 31.65 -1.57 -4.01
C ASP A 227 31.99 -2.70 -5.00
N THR A 228 31.19 -2.82 -6.02
CA THR A 228 31.49 -3.65 -7.17
C THR A 228 32.57 -2.91 -7.99
N VAL A 229 33.78 -3.32 -7.80
CA VAL A 229 34.93 -2.89 -8.64
C VAL A 229 34.69 -3.47 -10.03
N VAL A 230 34.37 -2.62 -10.98
CA VAL A 230 34.35 -2.98 -12.39
C VAL A 230 35.78 -2.97 -12.88
N ASN A 231 36.35 -4.15 -13.05
CA ASN A 231 37.64 -4.33 -13.72
C ASN A 231 37.40 -4.38 -15.24
N ASP A 232 37.66 -3.28 -15.90
CA ASP A 232 37.82 -3.24 -17.35
C ASP A 232 39.21 -3.73 -17.72
N SER A 233 39.33 -4.97 -18.19
CA SER A 233 40.54 -5.44 -18.81
C SER A 233 40.33 -5.60 -20.31
N HIS A 234 40.90 -4.69 -21.08
CA HIS A 234 41.15 -4.83 -22.51
C HIS A 234 42.25 -5.90 -22.71
N GLY A 235 41.91 -6.91 -23.48
CA GLY A 235 42.89 -7.93 -23.86
C GLY A 235 42.86 -8.22 -25.35
N SER A 236 43.98 -7.97 -25.98
CA SER A 236 44.25 -8.13 -27.41
C SER A 236 44.33 -9.60 -27.87
N HIS A 237 44.00 -9.81 -29.13
CA HIS A 237 44.16 -11.01 -29.95
C HIS A 237 45.58 -11.58 -29.96
N GLU A 238 45.71 -12.92 -29.98
CA GLU A 238 46.59 -13.59 -30.92
C GLU A 238 46.35 -15.12 -30.95
N SER A 239 46.41 -15.68 -32.16
CA SER A 239 46.22 -17.06 -32.62
C SER A 239 47.44 -17.94 -32.38
N HIS A 240 47.28 -19.25 -32.16
CA HIS A 240 47.98 -20.28 -32.90
C HIS A 240 47.59 -21.73 -32.49
N GLU A 241 47.74 -22.60 -33.47
CA GLU A 241 47.32 -23.96 -33.75
C GLU A 241 47.99 -25.10 -32.96
N LYS A 242 47.28 -26.27 -32.98
CA LYS A 242 47.78 -27.69 -33.00
C LYS A 242 48.38 -28.24 -31.71
N ASP A 243 48.29 -29.50 -31.29
CA ASP A 243 48.02 -30.76 -31.94
C ASP A 243 47.77 -31.86 -30.88
N GLN A 244 47.01 -32.84 -31.25
CA GLN A 244 46.90 -34.29 -30.96
C GLN A 244 47.42 -34.88 -29.63
N GLY A 245 46.63 -35.85 -29.12
CA GLY A 245 47.16 -36.89 -28.25
C GLY A 245 46.13 -37.67 -27.44
N ALA A 246 45.70 -38.76 -28.01
CA ALA A 246 44.82 -39.77 -27.42
C ALA A 246 45.44 -40.54 -26.24
N LYS A 247 44.62 -41.00 -25.33
CA LYS A 247 44.55 -42.40 -24.89
C LYS A 247 43.71 -42.58 -23.64
N GLN A 248 42.63 -43.34 -23.73
CA GLN A 248 42.13 -44.25 -22.70
C GLN A 248 43.04 -45.48 -22.68
N PRO A 249 43.03 -46.50 -21.75
CA PRO A 249 41.84 -46.99 -21.02
C PRO A 249 42.10 -47.60 -19.59
N GLU A 250 41.01 -48.18 -19.13
CA GLU A 250 40.73 -49.46 -18.45
C GLU A 250 40.67 -49.46 -16.91
N LYS A 251 39.50 -49.81 -16.41
CA LYS A 251 38.94 -51.04 -15.81
C LYS A 251 39.67 -51.65 -14.62
N SER A 252 38.92 -51.87 -13.55
CA SER A 252 38.63 -53.14 -12.87
C SER A 252 37.99 -52.85 -11.52
N SER A 253 36.81 -53.22 -11.23
CA SER A 253 36.15 -54.48 -10.91
C SER A 253 36.43 -55.01 -9.50
N ASN A 254 35.34 -55.40 -8.91
CA ASN A 254 35.19 -56.41 -7.84
C ASN A 254 35.30 -55.91 -6.37
N ASP A 255 34.59 -56.43 -5.41
CA ASP A 255 33.53 -57.42 -5.36
C ASP A 255 33.01 -57.52 -3.93
N LYS A 256 31.76 -57.93 -3.80
CA LYS A 256 31.18 -58.71 -2.68
C LYS A 256 31.31 -58.19 -1.24
N GLY A 257 30.36 -58.27 -0.43
CA GLY A 257 29.25 -59.07 -0.06
C GLY A 257 28.94 -58.74 1.38
N GLY A 258 27.77 -58.82 1.89
CA GLY A 258 26.99 -59.93 2.19
C GLY A 258 26.62 -59.94 3.67
N GLY A 259 25.37 -60.21 3.95
CA GLY A 259 24.88 -60.82 5.18
C GLY A 259 24.27 -59.88 6.21
N GLU A 260 23.04 -59.87 6.35
CA GLU A 260 22.04 -60.71 6.99
C GLU A 260 21.89 -60.57 8.53
N LYS A 261 20.66 -60.34 8.92
CA LYS A 261 19.99 -60.69 10.20
C LYS A 261 20.35 -59.81 11.42
N GLU A 262 19.42 -59.34 12.17
CA GLU A 262 18.08 -59.78 12.65
C GLU A 262 17.12 -58.58 12.80
#